data_e9a739de3712f23864645cc6cdca4c4e
#
_entry.id   e9a739de3712f23864645cc6cdca4c4e
#
_cell.length_a   1.000
_cell.length_b   1.000
_cell.length_c   1.000
_cell.angle_alpha   90.00
_cell.angle_beta   90.00
_cell.angle_gamma   90.00
#
_symmetry.space_group_name_H-M   'P 1'
#
loop_
_entity.id
_entity.type
_entity.pdbx_description
1 polymer ?
#
loop_
_entity_poly.entity_id
_entity_poly.type
_entity_poly.pdbx_seq_one_letter_code
_entity_poly.pdbx_strand_id
1 'polypeptide(L)'
;SVLRNFKKKGYKNLILKNRKSLNLINQKETYSYFKKINPDFVIISAAKVGGISANSEQKAKFIYENIMIQTNLIHASYLAGVKKLIFLGSSCIYPKYSKQPIKEDYLMTGKLEETNESYAIAKLAGYKMCEAYNKQYRTNYICLMPTNLYGPNDNYDLKTSHFFPALIAKIDLAIKKKSK
;
A
#
# COMPACT_ATOMS: atom_id res chain seq x y z
N SER A 1 7.52 6.95 7.60
CA SER A 1 7.40 8.38 7.23
C SER A 1 6.11 9.00 7.78
N VAL A 2 4.93 8.44 7.50
CA VAL A 2 3.61 8.96 7.95
C VAL A 2 3.58 9.21 9.46
N LEU A 3 3.91 8.19 10.27
CA LEU A 3 3.97 8.31 11.73
C LEU A 3 4.88 9.45 12.21
N ARG A 4 6.10 9.56 11.65
CA ARG A 4 7.04 10.63 12.03
C ARG A 4 6.44 12.02 11.77
N ASN A 5 5.73 12.16 10.65
CA ASN A 5 5.11 13.42 10.26
C ASN A 5 3.95 13.80 11.21
N PHE A 6 3.08 12.84 11.53
CA PHE A 6 2.00 13.07 12.51
C PHE A 6 2.53 13.44 13.89
N LYS A 7 3.55 12.71 14.39
CA LYS A 7 4.20 13.05 15.65
C LYS A 7 4.82 14.45 15.64
N LYS A 8 5.53 14.82 14.55
CA LYS A 8 6.11 16.16 14.38
C LYS A 8 5.03 17.27 14.40
N LYS A 9 3.84 16.97 13.89
CA LYS A 9 2.69 17.87 13.90
C LYS A 9 1.89 17.85 15.21
N GLY A 10 2.35 17.16 16.25
CA GLY A 10 1.74 17.14 17.58
C GLY A 10 0.57 16.18 17.76
N TYR A 11 0.25 15.32 16.78
CA TYR A 11 -0.80 14.31 16.96
C TYR A 11 -0.36 13.25 17.97
N LYS A 12 -1.18 13.01 19.01
CA LYS A 12 -0.89 12.08 20.12
C LYS A 12 -1.67 10.77 20.03
N ASN A 13 -2.89 10.78 19.52
CA ASN A 13 -3.77 9.61 19.44
C ASN A 13 -3.49 8.77 18.20
N LEU A 14 -2.27 8.23 18.10
CA LEU A 14 -1.81 7.43 16.97
C LEU A 14 -1.80 5.95 17.33
N ILE A 15 -2.62 5.16 16.66
CA ILE A 15 -2.73 3.72 16.85
C ILE A 15 -1.94 3.01 15.75
N LEU A 16 -0.99 2.18 16.16
CA LEU A 16 -0.12 1.43 15.27
C LEU A 16 -0.11 -0.03 15.65
N LYS A 17 -0.19 -0.89 14.68
CA LYS A 17 -0.03 -2.33 14.83
C LYS A 17 0.97 -2.86 13.81
N ASN A 18 1.68 -3.88 14.21
CA ASN A 18 2.54 -4.66 13.31
C ASN A 18 1.92 -6.04 13.04
N ARG A 19 2.44 -6.77 12.07
CA ARG A 19 1.92 -8.08 11.66
C ARG A 19 1.90 -9.11 12.80
N LYS A 20 2.80 -9.01 13.78
CA LYS A 20 2.84 -9.94 14.93
C LYS A 20 1.71 -9.68 15.94
N SER A 21 1.24 -8.43 16.02
CA SER A 21 0.22 -7.99 16.98
C SER A 21 -1.19 -7.88 16.42
N LEU A 22 -1.35 -7.93 15.09
CA LEU A 22 -2.63 -7.96 14.39
C LEU A 22 -2.44 -8.56 13.00
N ASN A 23 -3.04 -9.71 12.76
CA ASN A 23 -3.04 -10.34 11.44
C ASN A 23 -4.20 -9.82 10.59
N LEU A 24 -3.92 -8.87 9.69
CA LEU A 24 -4.92 -8.24 8.83
C LEU A 24 -5.55 -9.18 7.79
N ILE A 25 -4.95 -10.36 7.55
CA ILE A 25 -5.55 -11.40 6.70
C ILE A 25 -6.70 -12.10 7.42
N ASN A 26 -6.63 -12.15 8.76
CA ASN A 26 -7.69 -12.70 9.59
C ASN A 26 -8.82 -11.68 9.75
N GLN A 27 -9.94 -11.93 9.07
CA GLN A 27 -11.12 -11.06 9.09
C GLN A 27 -11.67 -10.86 10.50
N LYS A 28 -11.89 -11.96 11.23
CA LYS A 28 -12.46 -11.92 12.58
C LYS A 28 -11.62 -11.08 13.53
N GLU A 29 -10.30 -11.28 13.49
CA GLU A 29 -9.34 -10.53 14.31
C GLU A 29 -9.37 -9.03 13.95
N THR A 30 -9.35 -8.71 12.65
CA THR A 30 -9.38 -7.33 12.16
C THR A 30 -10.68 -6.63 12.57
N TYR A 31 -11.83 -7.26 12.40
CA TYR A 31 -13.14 -6.67 12.75
C TYR A 31 -13.28 -6.47 14.27
N SER A 32 -12.90 -7.47 15.06
CA SER A 32 -12.92 -7.37 16.53
C SER A 32 -12.02 -6.24 17.02
N TYR A 33 -10.86 -6.09 16.40
CA TYR A 33 -9.93 -5.02 16.72
C TYR A 33 -10.51 -3.64 16.40
N PHE A 34 -11.06 -3.44 15.20
CA PHE A 34 -11.69 -2.17 14.80
C PHE A 34 -12.87 -1.81 15.69
N LYS A 35 -13.72 -2.78 16.01
CA LYS A 35 -14.83 -2.58 16.96
C LYS A 35 -14.35 -2.12 18.33
N LYS A 36 -13.20 -2.65 18.81
CA LYS A 36 -12.61 -2.28 20.11
C LYS A 36 -12.02 -0.88 20.12
N ILE A 37 -11.28 -0.49 19.06
CA ILE A 37 -10.54 0.77 19.05
C ILE A 37 -11.34 1.96 18.49
N ASN A 38 -12.38 1.67 17.71
CA ASN A 38 -13.29 2.64 17.07
C ASN A 38 -12.57 3.87 16.50
N PRO A 39 -11.72 3.74 15.48
CA PRO A 39 -10.88 4.83 15.01
C PRO A 39 -11.66 5.86 14.20
N ASP A 40 -11.40 7.15 14.38
CA ASP A 40 -11.99 8.21 13.54
C ASP A 40 -11.41 8.25 12.12
N PHE A 41 -10.09 8.00 12.00
CA PHE A 41 -9.34 8.09 10.75
C PHE A 41 -8.49 6.84 10.55
N VAL A 42 -8.43 6.35 9.32
CA VAL A 42 -7.62 5.18 8.96
C VAL A 42 -6.73 5.50 7.77
N ILE A 43 -5.45 5.13 7.86
CA ILE A 43 -4.51 5.16 6.73
C ILE A 43 -4.03 3.74 6.48
N ILE A 44 -4.42 3.17 5.34
CA ILE A 44 -4.02 1.82 4.92
C ILE A 44 -2.70 1.93 4.15
N SER A 45 -1.60 1.75 4.87
CA SER A 45 -0.26 1.59 4.27
C SER A 45 0.22 0.14 4.30
N ALA A 46 -0.56 -0.74 4.94
CA ALA A 46 -0.25 -2.16 5.02
C ALA A 46 -0.46 -2.85 3.66
N ALA A 47 0.55 -3.56 3.20
CA ALA A 47 0.50 -4.39 2.01
C ALA A 47 1.63 -5.42 2.03
N LYS A 48 1.47 -6.52 1.28
CA LYS A 48 2.59 -7.34 0.87
C LYS A 48 3.25 -6.67 -0.35
N VAL A 49 4.47 -6.21 -0.16
CA VAL A 49 5.26 -5.51 -1.20
C VAL A 49 6.56 -6.25 -1.48
N GLY A 50 7.16 -6.01 -2.62
CA GLY A 50 8.45 -6.57 -3.02
C GLY A 50 8.87 -6.11 -4.40
N GLY A 51 10.13 -6.32 -4.75
CA GLY A 51 10.65 -6.04 -6.08
C GLY A 51 10.06 -6.97 -7.17
N ILE A 52 10.52 -6.80 -8.41
CA ILE A 52 10.02 -7.54 -9.59
C ILE A 52 10.15 -9.07 -9.39
N SER A 53 11.31 -9.56 -8.93
CA SER A 53 11.54 -11.00 -8.69
C SER A 53 10.50 -11.59 -7.73
N ALA A 54 10.31 -10.96 -6.56
CA ALA A 54 9.34 -11.42 -5.57
C ALA A 54 7.89 -11.42 -6.11
N ASN A 55 7.51 -10.42 -6.90
CA ASN A 55 6.20 -10.35 -7.53
C ASN A 55 6.01 -11.47 -8.56
N SER A 56 7.03 -11.74 -9.39
CA SER A 56 6.97 -12.77 -10.42
C SER A 56 6.91 -14.19 -9.83
N GLU A 57 7.65 -14.44 -8.75
CA GLU A 57 7.76 -15.76 -8.12
C GLU A 57 6.58 -16.10 -7.19
N GLN A 58 5.96 -15.10 -6.57
CA GLN A 58 4.93 -15.29 -5.55
C GLN A 58 3.57 -14.69 -5.95
N LYS A 59 3.20 -14.77 -7.22
CA LYS A 59 1.97 -14.15 -7.78
C LYS A 59 0.72 -14.42 -6.95
N ALA A 60 0.42 -15.68 -6.66
CA ALA A 60 -0.75 -16.08 -5.88
C ALA A 60 -0.74 -15.49 -4.46
N LYS A 61 0.43 -15.44 -3.82
CA LYS A 61 0.57 -14.88 -2.47
C LYS A 61 0.41 -13.36 -2.47
N PHE A 62 0.91 -12.68 -3.50
CA PHE A 62 0.76 -11.22 -3.62
C PHE A 62 -0.70 -10.81 -3.81
N ILE A 63 -1.43 -11.48 -4.71
CA ILE A 63 -2.84 -11.15 -4.94
C ILE A 63 -3.68 -11.50 -3.70
N TYR A 64 -3.54 -12.70 -3.14
CA TYR A 64 -4.32 -13.17 -2.01
C TYR A 64 -4.12 -12.30 -0.75
N GLU A 65 -2.87 -12.13 -0.29
CA GLU A 65 -2.61 -11.38 0.94
C GLU A 65 -3.04 -9.92 0.81
N ASN A 66 -2.81 -9.27 -0.33
CA ASN A 66 -3.21 -7.87 -0.52
C ASN A 66 -4.72 -7.70 -0.60
N ILE A 67 -5.43 -8.59 -1.30
CA ILE A 67 -6.90 -8.56 -1.34
C ILE A 67 -7.45 -8.72 0.07
N MET A 68 -6.99 -9.72 0.84
CA MET A 68 -7.48 -9.95 2.19
C MET A 68 -7.21 -8.76 3.13
N ILE A 69 -5.99 -8.23 3.13
CA ILE A 69 -5.62 -7.08 3.96
C ILE A 69 -6.53 -5.89 3.70
N GLN A 70 -6.63 -5.47 2.44
CA GLN A 70 -7.38 -4.26 2.09
C GLN A 70 -8.89 -4.43 2.24
N THR A 71 -9.43 -5.59 1.85
CA THR A 71 -10.87 -5.88 1.98
C THR A 71 -11.29 -5.88 3.45
N ASN A 72 -10.52 -6.55 4.30
CA ASN A 72 -10.80 -6.57 5.74
C ASN A 72 -10.72 -5.17 6.35
N LEU A 73 -9.71 -4.37 6.00
CA LEU A 73 -9.55 -3.02 6.54
C LEU A 73 -10.61 -2.02 6.04
N ILE A 74 -10.94 -2.06 4.76
CA ILE A 74 -11.96 -1.16 4.17
C ILE A 74 -13.32 -1.48 4.79
N HIS A 75 -13.70 -2.76 4.86
CA HIS A 75 -14.99 -3.15 5.43
C HIS A 75 -15.04 -2.93 6.95
N ALA A 76 -13.99 -3.27 7.70
CA ALA A 76 -13.90 -2.97 9.13
C ALA A 76 -14.02 -1.47 9.42
N SER A 77 -13.44 -0.63 8.56
CA SER A 77 -13.56 0.83 8.67
C SER A 77 -15.00 1.30 8.50
N TYR A 78 -15.73 0.71 7.55
CA TYR A 78 -17.16 0.99 7.37
C TYR A 78 -17.98 0.57 8.58
N LEU A 79 -17.79 -0.66 9.06
CA LEU A 79 -18.50 -1.17 10.25
C LEU A 79 -18.23 -0.37 11.53
N ALA A 80 -17.04 0.20 11.65
CA ALA A 80 -16.64 1.05 12.78
C ALA A 80 -17.01 2.53 12.60
N GLY A 81 -17.69 2.93 11.51
CA GLY A 81 -18.08 4.32 11.29
C GLY A 81 -16.91 5.29 11.07
N VAL A 82 -15.81 4.82 10.49
CA VAL A 82 -14.62 5.64 10.22
C VAL A 82 -14.98 6.86 9.37
N LYS A 83 -14.66 8.05 9.87
CA LYS A 83 -14.99 9.34 9.24
C LYS A 83 -14.23 9.56 7.93
N LYS A 84 -12.97 9.14 7.87
CA LYS A 84 -12.15 9.22 6.66
C LYS A 84 -11.15 8.08 6.60
N LEU A 85 -11.03 7.45 5.44
CA LEU A 85 -10.03 6.45 5.14
C LEU A 85 -9.15 6.93 3.98
N ILE A 86 -7.83 6.73 4.11
CA ILE A 86 -6.87 6.91 3.03
C ILE A 86 -6.29 5.54 2.67
N PHE A 87 -6.56 5.10 1.46
CA PHE A 87 -5.99 3.89 0.89
C PHE A 87 -4.80 4.23 0.00
N LEU A 88 -3.65 3.64 0.29
CA LEU A 88 -2.49 3.77 -0.59
C LEU A 88 -2.59 2.74 -1.72
N GLY A 89 -2.97 3.21 -2.89
CA GLY A 89 -2.90 2.48 -4.14
C GLY A 89 -1.47 2.33 -4.65
N SER A 90 -1.30 2.32 -5.95
CA SER A 90 0.02 2.28 -6.60
C SER A 90 -0.12 2.72 -8.06
N SER A 91 0.91 3.33 -8.62
CA SER A 91 0.97 3.61 -10.05
C SER A 91 0.93 2.35 -10.93
N CYS A 92 1.22 1.18 -10.38
CA CYS A 92 1.13 -0.11 -11.09
C CYS A 92 -0.28 -0.48 -11.57
N ILE A 93 -1.33 0.18 -11.05
CA ILE A 93 -2.73 -0.10 -11.46
C ILE A 93 -3.10 0.53 -12.80
N TYR A 94 -2.25 1.38 -13.35
CA TYR A 94 -2.42 1.94 -14.69
C TYR A 94 -1.92 0.97 -15.75
N PRO A 95 -2.48 1.03 -16.98
CA PRO A 95 -2.01 0.22 -18.09
C PRO A 95 -0.52 0.43 -18.37
N LYS A 96 0.18 -0.66 -18.73
CA LYS A 96 1.62 -0.64 -19.05
C LYS A 96 2.00 0.44 -20.08
N TYR A 97 1.15 0.64 -21.08
CA TYR A 97 1.39 1.59 -22.17
C TYR A 97 0.51 2.84 -22.10
N SER A 98 0.20 3.30 -20.88
CA SER A 98 -0.51 4.56 -20.69
C SER A 98 0.26 5.73 -21.29
N LYS A 99 -0.48 6.64 -21.95
CA LYS A 99 0.08 7.92 -22.41
C LYS A 99 0.61 8.74 -21.23
N GLN A 100 1.65 9.53 -21.49
CA GLN A 100 2.24 10.43 -20.51
C GLN A 100 1.81 11.89 -20.78
N PRO A 101 1.53 12.69 -19.75
CA PRO A 101 1.42 12.29 -18.34
C PRO A 101 0.20 11.40 -18.10
N ILE A 102 0.33 10.44 -17.16
CA ILE A 102 -0.78 9.53 -16.81
C ILE A 102 -1.93 10.32 -16.18
N LYS A 103 -3.15 10.07 -16.66
CA LYS A 103 -4.40 10.65 -16.12
C LYS A 103 -5.19 9.56 -15.38
N GLU A 104 -6.01 9.98 -14.41
CA GLU A 104 -6.84 9.05 -13.63
C GLU A 104 -7.81 8.25 -14.50
N ASP A 105 -8.33 8.85 -15.56
CA ASP A 105 -9.25 8.21 -16.53
C ASP A 105 -8.62 7.05 -17.31
N TYR A 106 -7.30 6.87 -17.23
CA TYR A 106 -6.63 5.76 -17.90
C TYR A 106 -6.70 4.44 -17.13
N LEU A 107 -7.27 4.46 -15.92
CA LEU A 107 -7.50 3.23 -15.16
C LEU A 107 -8.39 2.26 -15.95
N MET A 108 -7.97 0.99 -16.01
CA MET A 108 -8.69 -0.11 -16.66
C MET A 108 -8.85 0.03 -18.19
N THR A 109 -8.10 0.88 -18.86
CA THR A 109 -8.18 1.06 -20.33
C THR A 109 -7.23 0.16 -21.10
N GLY A 110 -6.44 -0.68 -20.44
CA GLY A 110 -5.49 -1.58 -21.12
C GLY A 110 -4.85 -2.57 -20.18
N LYS A 111 -3.95 -3.39 -20.73
CA LYS A 111 -3.23 -4.44 -19.97
C LYS A 111 -2.26 -3.84 -18.95
N LEU A 112 -2.20 -4.47 -17.79
CA LEU A 112 -1.24 -4.16 -16.75
C LEU A 112 0.17 -4.70 -17.07
N GLU A 113 1.18 -4.29 -16.30
CA GLU A 113 2.53 -4.86 -16.39
C GLU A 113 2.54 -6.28 -15.80
N GLU A 114 2.89 -7.27 -16.62
CA GLU A 114 2.80 -8.71 -16.31
C GLU A 114 3.61 -9.13 -15.07
N THR A 115 4.75 -8.48 -14.85
CA THR A 115 5.67 -8.83 -13.75
C THR A 115 5.10 -8.52 -12.37
N ASN A 116 4.15 -7.58 -12.28
CA ASN A 116 3.50 -7.18 -11.03
C ASN A 116 1.96 -7.18 -11.10
N GLU A 117 1.40 -7.79 -12.13
CA GLU A 117 -0.05 -7.79 -12.39
C GLU A 117 -0.86 -8.25 -11.18
N SER A 118 -0.44 -9.31 -10.48
CA SER A 118 -1.13 -9.83 -9.29
C SER A 118 -1.23 -8.79 -8.17
N TYR A 119 -0.19 -8.00 -7.96
CA TYR A 119 -0.19 -6.89 -7.02
C TYR A 119 -1.08 -5.74 -7.52
N ALA A 120 -0.96 -5.40 -8.79
CA ALA A 120 -1.71 -4.32 -9.41
C ALA A 120 -3.22 -4.59 -9.39
N ILE A 121 -3.66 -5.81 -9.73
CA ILE A 121 -5.07 -6.24 -9.65
C ILE A 121 -5.58 -6.12 -8.20
N ALA A 122 -4.81 -6.58 -7.23
CA ALA A 122 -5.21 -6.44 -5.83
C ALA A 122 -5.42 -4.96 -5.47
N LYS A 123 -4.46 -4.09 -5.79
CA LYS A 123 -4.58 -2.64 -5.51
C LYS A 123 -5.74 -1.99 -6.25
N LEU A 124 -5.99 -2.36 -7.50
CA LEU A 124 -7.12 -1.89 -8.29
C LEU A 124 -8.46 -2.32 -7.66
N ALA A 125 -8.56 -3.55 -7.16
CA ALA A 125 -9.75 -4.02 -6.43
C ALA A 125 -10.01 -3.18 -5.17
N GLY A 126 -8.96 -2.82 -4.40
CA GLY A 126 -9.09 -1.93 -3.24
C GLY A 126 -9.56 -0.53 -3.62
N TYR A 127 -9.04 0.04 -4.71
CA TYR A 127 -9.52 1.30 -5.25
C TYR A 127 -11.02 1.22 -5.59
N LYS A 128 -11.44 0.21 -6.35
CA LYS A 128 -12.85 0.02 -6.72
C LYS A 128 -13.75 -0.25 -5.52
N MET A 129 -13.26 -0.92 -4.50
CA MET A 129 -13.98 -1.10 -3.26
C MET A 129 -14.21 0.24 -2.54
N CYS A 130 -13.21 1.10 -2.41
CA CYS A 130 -13.38 2.44 -1.84
C CYS A 130 -14.40 3.27 -2.64
N GLU A 131 -14.33 3.24 -3.97
CA GLU A 131 -15.28 3.93 -4.85
C GLU A 131 -16.73 3.43 -4.64
N ALA A 132 -16.92 2.12 -4.58
CA ALA A 132 -18.23 1.51 -4.35
C ALA A 132 -18.81 1.89 -2.98
N TYR A 133 -17.98 1.87 -1.93
CA TYR A 133 -18.41 2.28 -0.58
C TYR A 133 -18.78 3.76 -0.53
N ASN A 134 -18.03 4.63 -1.20
CA ASN A 134 -18.39 6.05 -1.29
C ASN A 134 -19.73 6.26 -1.98
N LYS A 135 -19.99 5.55 -3.08
CA LYS A 135 -21.24 5.66 -3.84
C LYS A 135 -22.44 5.10 -3.05
N GLN A 136 -22.30 3.93 -2.46
CA GLN A 136 -23.39 3.23 -1.82
C GLN A 136 -23.68 3.73 -0.41
N TYR A 137 -22.63 3.96 0.40
CA TYR A 137 -22.76 4.24 1.82
C TYR A 137 -22.39 5.68 2.20
N ARG A 138 -22.06 6.53 1.22
CA ARG A 138 -21.64 7.93 1.43
C ARG A 138 -20.42 8.05 2.35
N THR A 139 -19.53 7.08 2.31
CA THR A 139 -18.27 7.14 3.06
C THR A 139 -17.33 8.21 2.47
N ASN A 140 -16.28 8.58 3.22
CA ASN A 140 -15.23 9.50 2.77
C ASN A 140 -13.91 8.75 2.64
N TYR A 141 -13.80 7.90 1.63
CA TYR A 141 -12.62 7.06 1.38
C TYR A 141 -11.86 7.61 0.17
N ILE A 142 -10.59 7.97 0.40
CA ILE A 142 -9.71 8.56 -0.61
C ILE A 142 -8.65 7.54 -0.98
N CYS A 143 -8.44 7.35 -2.28
CA CYS A 143 -7.34 6.53 -2.80
C CYS A 143 -6.24 7.44 -3.34
N LEU A 144 -5.01 7.22 -2.87
CA LEU A 144 -3.82 7.92 -3.36
C LEU A 144 -3.01 6.96 -4.24
N MET A 145 -2.52 7.45 -5.38
CA MET A 145 -1.70 6.68 -6.32
C MET A 145 -0.24 7.16 -6.25
N PRO A 146 0.51 6.82 -5.20
CA PRO A 146 1.90 7.23 -5.11
C PRO A 146 2.71 6.52 -6.20
N THR A 147 3.69 7.24 -6.74
CA THR A 147 4.80 6.63 -7.46
C THR A 147 5.76 5.94 -6.48
N ASN A 148 6.92 5.48 -6.93
CA ASN A 148 7.90 4.87 -6.05
C ASN A 148 8.37 5.87 -4.98
N LEU A 149 7.99 5.63 -3.75
CA LEU A 149 8.41 6.42 -2.59
C LEU A 149 9.78 5.93 -2.12
N TYR A 150 10.62 6.86 -1.70
CA TYR A 150 11.92 6.57 -1.11
C TYR A 150 12.22 7.56 0.03
N GLY A 151 13.20 7.27 0.84
CA GLY A 151 13.64 8.18 1.89
C GLY A 151 14.23 7.50 3.12
N PRO A 152 14.45 8.25 4.21
CA PRO A 152 15.05 7.72 5.43
C PRO A 152 14.29 6.53 6.00
N ASN A 153 15.01 5.46 6.36
CA ASN A 153 14.54 4.14 6.84
C ASN A 153 13.86 3.31 5.76
N ASP A 154 14.22 3.49 4.50
CA ASP A 154 13.83 2.58 3.43
C ASP A 154 14.58 1.25 3.50
N ASN A 155 14.19 0.29 2.69
CA ASN A 155 14.90 -0.97 2.52
C ASN A 155 16.03 -0.78 1.50
N TYR A 156 17.28 -0.88 1.94
CA TYR A 156 18.48 -0.76 1.10
C TYR A 156 19.13 -2.11 0.75
N ASP A 157 18.49 -3.23 1.05
CA ASP A 157 18.95 -4.55 0.69
C ASP A 157 18.98 -4.74 -0.83
N LEU A 158 20.12 -5.17 -1.39
CA LEU A 158 20.34 -5.23 -2.84
C LEU A 158 19.45 -6.23 -3.59
N LYS A 159 18.86 -7.21 -2.89
CA LYS A 159 18.01 -8.25 -3.49
C LYS A 159 16.52 -7.90 -3.40
N THR A 160 16.11 -7.22 -2.32
CA THR A 160 14.70 -7.05 -2.00
C THR A 160 14.20 -5.61 -2.09
N SER A 161 15.11 -4.62 -2.19
CA SER A 161 14.75 -3.20 -2.30
C SER A 161 14.21 -2.82 -3.69
N HIS A 162 13.54 -1.70 -3.74
CA HIS A 162 13.20 -1.04 -5.00
C HIS A 162 14.44 -0.45 -5.68
N PHE A 163 14.30 -0.11 -6.96
CA PHE A 163 15.41 0.35 -7.81
C PHE A 163 16.24 1.48 -7.19
N PHE A 164 15.60 2.54 -6.70
CA PHE A 164 16.31 3.73 -6.24
C PHE A 164 17.12 3.49 -4.95
N PRO A 165 16.57 2.87 -3.90
CA PRO A 165 17.35 2.47 -2.73
C PRO A 165 18.49 1.49 -3.08
N ALA A 166 18.26 0.53 -3.99
CA ALA A 166 19.31 -0.38 -4.45
C ALA A 166 20.45 0.37 -5.15
N LEU A 167 20.12 1.36 -5.97
CA LEU A 167 21.12 2.19 -6.65
C LEU A 167 21.96 2.97 -5.65
N ILE A 168 21.35 3.61 -4.66
CA ILE A 168 22.05 4.31 -3.58
C ILE A 168 23.02 3.35 -2.86
N ALA A 169 22.54 2.17 -2.48
CA ALA A 169 23.37 1.17 -1.79
C ALA A 169 24.55 0.71 -2.66
N LYS A 170 24.35 0.52 -3.98
CA LYS A 170 25.42 0.14 -4.92
C LYS A 170 26.48 1.24 -5.04
N ILE A 171 26.06 2.50 -5.14
CA ILE A 171 26.99 3.66 -5.24
C ILE A 171 27.80 3.77 -3.95
N ASP A 172 27.16 3.70 -2.77
CA ASP A 172 27.85 3.76 -1.48
C ASP A 172 28.90 2.63 -1.34
N LEU A 173 28.54 1.42 -1.72
CA LEU A 173 29.47 0.29 -1.74
C LEU A 173 30.64 0.49 -2.70
N ALA A 174 30.40 1.07 -3.88
CA ALA A 174 31.45 1.34 -4.85
C ALA A 174 32.42 2.41 -4.34
N ILE A 175 31.93 3.46 -3.70
CA ILE A 175 32.76 4.49 -3.08
C ILE A 175 33.63 3.89 -1.99
N LYS A 176 33.05 3.10 -1.07
CA LYS A 176 33.78 2.44 0.02
C LYS A 176 34.85 1.46 -0.47
N LYS A 177 34.64 0.80 -1.61
CA LYS A 177 35.65 -0.08 -2.22
C LYS A 177 36.82 0.67 -2.86
N LYS A 178 36.58 1.87 -3.40
CA LYS A 178 37.65 2.71 -3.98
C LYS A 178 38.44 3.45 -2.93
N SER A 179 37.94 3.58 -1.71
CA SER A 179 38.62 4.23 -0.59
C SER A 179 39.57 3.28 0.16
N LYS A 180 39.71 2.04 -0.31
CA LYS A 180 40.71 1.06 0.16
C LYS A 180 41.76 0.84 -0.93
#